data_6b5440e7894fc20e2a51c8a605ea7df3
#
_entry.id   6b5440e7894fc20e2a51c8a605ea7df3
#
_cell.length_a   1.000
_cell.length_b   1.000
_cell.length_c   1.000
_cell.angle_alpha   90.00
_cell.angle_beta   90.00
_cell.angle_gamma   90.00
#
_symmetry.space_group_name_H-M   'P 1'
#
loop_
_entity.id
_entity.type
_entity.pdbx_description
1 polymer ?
#
loop_
_entity_poly.entity_id
_entity_poly.type
_entity_poly.pdbx_seq_one_letter_code
_entity_poly.pdbx_strand_id
1 'polypeptide(L)'
;MLENGFRSSKSKHNSDSIPIVLTKGILMDISQEQAIERLQELINEVESLKNSAARSEAHTKWLASTLYLAENIFSRTSRIYLSLASLPWHRTDKILVPWHIRDTDEYDNFKNGLHHKAYLEQLDTAKGLLKAGIDAIERYGMDKVYEEKDTSKDVGKTITLIDLAQNKLRKTMRTTPQDEKEVQDKFEDVLTSVDFKYLREQETITYSSKSYKPDFTFPGIDTALEIKLCNRAGREKDIIAEINDDILAYKTKYPNIIFLVYDLGHIRDIDRFKTDIESQDRVIVLIIKH
;
A
#
# COMPACT_ATOMS: atom_id res chain seq x y z
N MET A 1 -47.27 -61.36 22.74
CA MET A 1 -48.23 -60.53 22.02
C MET A 1 -47.80 -59.07 22.20
N LEU A 2 -47.68 -58.35 21.09
CA LEU A 2 -47.46 -56.91 20.90
C LEU A 2 -46.02 -56.42 21.10
N GLU A 3 -45.35 -56.46 19.97
CA GLU A 3 -44.13 -55.68 19.65
C GLU A 3 -44.49 -54.19 19.53
N ASN A 4 -43.70 -53.33 20.11
CA ASN A 4 -43.71 -51.91 19.82
C ASN A 4 -42.30 -51.48 19.38
N GLY A 5 -42.17 -51.34 18.08
CA GLY A 5 -40.97 -50.82 17.44
C GLY A 5 -40.80 -49.33 17.67
N PHE A 6 -39.69 -48.96 18.23
CA PHE A 6 -39.22 -47.58 18.34
C PHE A 6 -38.47 -47.19 17.06
N ARG A 7 -39.08 -46.39 16.19
CA ARG A 7 -38.40 -45.76 15.04
C ARG A 7 -37.60 -44.54 15.52
N SER A 8 -36.28 -44.66 15.46
CA SER A 8 -35.37 -43.57 15.61
C SER A 8 -35.40 -42.68 14.37
N SER A 9 -35.93 -41.47 14.50
CA SER A 9 -35.86 -40.43 13.48
C SER A 9 -34.50 -39.71 13.56
N LYS A 10 -33.56 -40.01 12.63
CA LYS A 10 -32.35 -39.21 12.41
C LYS A 10 -32.75 -37.88 11.78
N SER A 11 -32.73 -36.82 12.55
CA SER A 11 -32.76 -35.46 12.03
C SER A 11 -31.44 -35.17 11.34
N LYS A 12 -31.46 -35.03 10.01
CA LYS A 12 -30.38 -34.47 9.24
C LYS A 12 -30.35 -32.94 9.50
N HIS A 13 -29.37 -32.48 10.25
CA HIS A 13 -29.02 -31.08 10.23
C HIS A 13 -28.34 -30.79 8.90
N ASN A 14 -29.06 -30.17 7.99
CA ASN A 14 -28.50 -29.45 6.87
C ASN A 14 -27.92 -28.15 7.44
N SER A 15 -26.61 -28.12 7.58
CA SER A 15 -25.88 -26.87 7.73
C SER A 15 -25.73 -26.24 6.34
N ASP A 16 -26.74 -25.50 5.91
CA ASP A 16 -26.64 -24.59 4.78
C ASP A 16 -25.67 -23.48 5.18
N SER A 17 -24.40 -23.70 4.91
CA SER A 17 -23.39 -22.65 4.90
C SER A 17 -23.73 -21.72 3.72
N ILE A 18 -24.31 -20.57 4.05
CA ILE A 18 -24.49 -19.46 3.12
C ILE A 18 -23.08 -19.08 2.64
N PRO A 19 -22.76 -19.20 1.34
CA PRO A 19 -21.51 -18.71 0.84
C PRO A 19 -21.50 -17.19 1.06
N ILE A 20 -20.53 -16.70 1.85
CA ILE A 20 -20.21 -15.28 1.90
C ILE A 20 -19.71 -14.92 0.51
N VAL A 21 -20.62 -14.52 -0.36
CA VAL A 21 -20.29 -13.82 -1.59
C VAL A 21 -19.73 -12.48 -1.12
N LEU A 22 -18.38 -12.41 -1.07
CA LEU A 22 -17.68 -11.13 -1.08
C LEU A 22 -18.15 -10.42 -2.35
N THR A 23 -19.14 -9.54 -2.20
CA THR A 23 -19.54 -8.60 -3.23
C THR A 23 -18.27 -7.82 -3.58
N LYS A 24 -17.60 -8.19 -4.69
CA LYS A 24 -16.77 -7.27 -5.45
C LYS A 24 -17.61 -5.99 -5.52
N GLY A 25 -17.10 -4.90 -4.93
CA GLY A 25 -17.74 -3.60 -5.07
C GLY A 25 -18.10 -3.47 -6.55
N ILE A 26 -19.32 -3.02 -6.83
CA ILE A 26 -19.80 -2.81 -8.19
C ILE A 26 -18.86 -1.78 -8.80
N LEU A 27 -17.79 -2.25 -9.43
CA LEU A 27 -16.98 -1.45 -10.33
C LEU A 27 -17.94 -1.03 -11.45
N MET A 28 -18.15 0.26 -11.61
CA MET A 28 -18.91 0.74 -12.76
C MET A 28 -18.21 0.20 -14.00
N ASP A 29 -18.93 -0.55 -14.81
CA ASP A 29 -18.47 -0.96 -16.14
C ASP A 29 -18.55 0.29 -17.03
N ILE A 30 -17.49 1.13 -16.93
CA ILE A 30 -17.40 2.43 -17.63
C ILE A 30 -16.32 2.30 -18.71
N SER A 31 -16.68 2.64 -19.96
CA SER A 31 -15.69 2.65 -21.04
C SER A 31 -14.69 3.81 -20.87
N GLN A 32 -13.55 3.72 -21.57
CA GLN A 32 -12.54 4.77 -21.56
C GLN A 32 -13.13 6.12 -21.99
N GLU A 33 -13.93 6.13 -23.02
CA GLU A 33 -14.58 7.33 -23.55
C GLU A 33 -15.53 7.94 -22.50
N GLN A 34 -16.35 7.10 -21.86
CA GLN A 34 -17.26 7.53 -20.80
C GLN A 34 -16.51 8.08 -19.58
N ALA A 35 -15.36 7.49 -19.22
CA ALA A 35 -14.53 7.98 -18.13
C ALA A 35 -13.99 9.38 -18.43
N ILE A 36 -13.46 9.59 -19.63
CA ILE A 36 -12.96 10.90 -20.10
C ILE A 36 -14.08 11.92 -20.13
N GLU A 37 -15.24 11.58 -20.69
CA GLU A 37 -16.41 12.47 -20.76
C GLU A 37 -16.86 12.93 -19.36
N ARG A 38 -16.99 11.99 -18.41
CA ARG A 38 -17.38 12.31 -17.04
C ARG A 38 -16.34 13.18 -16.31
N LEU A 39 -15.05 12.92 -16.50
CA LEU A 39 -14.00 13.78 -15.94
C LEU A 39 -14.05 15.18 -16.57
N GLN A 40 -14.33 15.30 -17.86
CA GLN A 40 -14.46 16.57 -18.55
C GLN A 40 -15.68 17.38 -18.07
N GLU A 41 -16.81 16.71 -17.77
CA GLU A 41 -17.98 17.34 -17.15
C GLU A 41 -17.61 17.99 -15.81
N LEU A 42 -16.93 17.25 -14.93
CA LEU A 42 -16.47 17.76 -13.62
C LEU A 42 -15.50 18.93 -13.76
N ILE A 43 -14.60 18.91 -14.76
CA ILE A 43 -13.70 20.03 -15.07
C ILE A 43 -14.49 21.28 -15.47
N ASN A 44 -15.53 21.13 -16.28
CA ASN A 44 -16.36 22.23 -16.73
C ASN A 44 -17.19 22.86 -15.60
N GLU A 45 -17.65 22.04 -14.64
CA GLU A 45 -18.38 22.50 -13.46
C GLU A 45 -17.54 23.40 -12.55
N VAL A 46 -16.19 23.28 -12.55
CA VAL A 46 -15.30 24.10 -11.71
C VAL A 46 -15.53 25.60 -11.92
N GLU A 47 -15.81 26.04 -13.13
CA GLU A 47 -16.00 27.48 -13.41
C GLU A 47 -17.24 28.02 -12.69
N SER A 48 -18.32 27.22 -12.58
CA SER A 48 -19.53 27.64 -11.85
C SER A 48 -19.28 27.70 -10.33
N LEU A 49 -18.39 26.83 -9.81
CA LEU A 49 -18.04 26.75 -8.39
C LEU A 49 -17.22 27.96 -7.91
N LYS A 50 -16.53 28.68 -8.81
CA LYS A 50 -15.76 29.90 -8.45
C LYS A 50 -16.63 31.00 -7.84
N ASN A 51 -17.93 30.99 -8.16
CA ASN A 51 -18.91 31.90 -7.57
C ASN A 51 -19.55 31.38 -6.28
N SER A 52 -19.15 30.21 -5.82
CA SER A 52 -19.67 29.56 -4.61
C SER A 52 -18.66 29.68 -3.46
N ALA A 53 -19.12 29.41 -2.24
CA ALA A 53 -18.22 29.28 -1.09
C ALA A 53 -17.74 27.84 -0.94
N ALA A 54 -16.57 27.67 -0.33
CA ALA A 54 -16.12 26.36 0.14
C ALA A 54 -17.18 25.75 1.07
N ARG A 55 -17.46 24.46 0.94
CA ARG A 55 -18.49 23.72 1.70
C ARG A 55 -19.94 24.14 1.41
N SER A 56 -20.19 24.96 0.40
CA SER A 56 -21.56 25.16 -0.10
C SER A 56 -22.14 23.81 -0.59
N GLU A 57 -23.45 23.74 -0.75
CA GLU A 57 -24.12 22.55 -1.28
C GLU A 57 -23.56 22.17 -2.68
N ALA A 58 -23.39 23.16 -3.56
CA ALA A 58 -22.83 22.95 -4.89
C ALA A 58 -21.42 22.35 -4.83
N HIS A 59 -20.52 22.95 -4.00
CA HIS A 59 -19.17 22.44 -3.81
C HIS A 59 -19.15 21.04 -3.21
N THR A 60 -19.98 20.78 -2.19
CA THR A 60 -20.05 19.47 -1.50
C THR A 60 -20.51 18.37 -2.48
N LYS A 61 -21.54 18.66 -3.28
CA LYS A 61 -22.04 17.74 -4.29
C LYS A 61 -20.98 17.43 -5.35
N TRP A 62 -20.35 18.46 -5.89
CA TRP A 62 -19.28 18.32 -6.88
C TRP A 62 -18.10 17.50 -6.32
N LEU A 63 -17.63 17.81 -5.10
CA LEU A 63 -16.52 17.10 -4.48
C LEU A 63 -16.84 15.62 -4.24
N ALA A 64 -18.05 15.32 -3.76
CA ALA A 64 -18.49 13.94 -3.56
C ALA A 64 -18.54 13.17 -4.90
N SER A 65 -19.09 13.79 -5.96
CA SER A 65 -19.12 13.20 -7.30
C SER A 65 -17.71 12.98 -7.86
N THR A 66 -16.82 13.96 -7.66
CA THR A 66 -15.43 13.91 -8.11
C THR A 66 -14.67 12.77 -7.42
N LEU A 67 -14.78 12.66 -6.09
CA LEU A 67 -14.11 11.60 -5.34
C LEU A 67 -14.68 10.22 -5.68
N TYR A 68 -16.01 10.10 -5.82
CA TYR A 68 -16.65 8.86 -6.23
C TYR A 68 -16.19 8.41 -7.62
N LEU A 69 -16.16 9.31 -8.59
CA LEU A 69 -15.70 9.00 -9.94
C LEU A 69 -14.21 8.66 -9.96
N ALA A 70 -13.38 9.45 -9.27
CA ALA A 70 -11.93 9.20 -9.15
C ALA A 70 -11.62 7.86 -8.48
N GLU A 71 -12.40 7.46 -7.45
CA GLU A 71 -12.28 6.14 -6.82
C GLU A 71 -12.57 5.01 -7.81
N ASN A 72 -13.60 5.15 -8.64
CA ASN A 72 -13.99 4.13 -9.61
C ASN A 72 -13.08 4.06 -10.83
N ILE A 73 -12.46 5.17 -11.24
CA ILE A 73 -11.54 5.22 -12.39
C ILE A 73 -10.10 4.91 -11.99
N PHE A 74 -9.60 5.46 -10.89
CA PHE A 74 -8.18 5.41 -10.52
C PHE A 74 -7.87 4.57 -9.28
N SER A 75 -8.86 4.01 -8.61
CA SER A 75 -8.80 3.41 -7.28
C SER A 75 -8.57 4.43 -6.14
N ARG A 76 -8.97 4.02 -4.92
CA ARG A 76 -8.85 4.84 -3.69
C ARG A 76 -7.40 5.09 -3.27
N THR A 77 -6.47 4.29 -3.74
CA THR A 77 -5.04 4.35 -3.42
C THR A 77 -4.22 5.12 -4.45
N SER A 78 -4.84 5.52 -5.58
CA SER A 78 -4.16 6.27 -6.62
C SER A 78 -3.72 7.66 -6.13
N ARG A 79 -2.61 8.15 -6.69
CA ARG A 79 -2.11 9.51 -6.39
C ARG A 79 -3.15 10.57 -6.73
N ILE A 80 -3.90 10.39 -7.82
CA ILE A 80 -4.94 11.32 -8.25
C ILE A 80 -6.05 11.39 -7.19
N TYR A 81 -6.59 10.24 -6.77
CA TYR A 81 -7.62 10.19 -5.72
C TYR A 81 -7.12 10.79 -4.40
N LEU A 82 -5.94 10.35 -3.92
CA LEU A 82 -5.38 10.84 -2.65
C LEU A 82 -5.11 12.34 -2.69
N SER A 83 -4.59 12.86 -3.81
CA SER A 83 -4.37 14.30 -3.96
C SER A 83 -5.68 15.07 -3.94
N LEU A 84 -6.73 14.62 -4.66
CA LEU A 84 -8.05 15.24 -4.65
C LEU A 84 -8.68 15.21 -3.24
N ALA A 85 -8.59 14.06 -2.55
CA ALA A 85 -9.17 13.89 -1.21
C ALA A 85 -8.48 14.72 -0.12
N SER A 86 -7.19 15.06 -0.32
CA SER A 86 -6.38 15.81 0.65
C SER A 86 -6.36 17.33 0.41
N LEU A 87 -7.07 17.86 -0.60
CA LEU A 87 -7.07 19.28 -0.89
C LEU A 87 -7.60 20.11 0.29
N PRO A 88 -6.84 21.10 0.80
CA PRO A 88 -7.29 21.98 1.86
C PRO A 88 -8.17 23.11 1.30
N TRP A 89 -9.47 22.93 1.30
CA TRP A 89 -10.46 23.87 0.75
C TRP A 89 -10.57 25.23 1.49
N HIS A 90 -9.66 25.49 2.40
CA HIS A 90 -9.54 26.74 3.14
C HIS A 90 -8.07 26.96 3.51
N ARG A 91 -7.72 28.19 3.83
CA ARG A 91 -6.37 28.49 4.28
C ARG A 91 -6.09 27.83 5.64
N THR A 92 -5.00 27.07 5.74
CA THR A 92 -4.62 26.30 6.93
C THR A 92 -3.50 26.94 7.75
N ASP A 93 -2.75 27.89 7.16
CA ASP A 93 -1.68 28.61 7.82
C ASP A 93 -2.21 29.75 8.69
N LYS A 94 -1.35 30.24 9.59
CA LYS A 94 -1.70 31.34 10.49
C LYS A 94 -1.95 32.63 9.68
N ILE A 95 -3.15 33.18 9.82
CA ILE A 95 -3.52 34.45 9.20
C ILE A 95 -2.92 35.58 10.03
N LEU A 96 -2.00 36.33 9.44
CA LEU A 96 -1.48 37.57 10.03
C LEU A 96 -2.41 38.71 9.60
N VAL A 97 -3.09 39.28 10.57
CA VAL A 97 -4.01 40.38 10.34
C VAL A 97 -3.24 41.70 10.34
N PRO A 98 -3.44 42.58 9.33
CA PRO A 98 -2.83 43.89 9.32
C PRO A 98 -3.22 44.72 10.56
N TRP A 99 -2.28 45.47 11.12
CA TRP A 99 -2.44 46.21 12.35
C TRP A 99 -3.54 47.29 12.33
N HIS A 100 -3.94 47.77 11.15
CA HIS A 100 -4.97 48.78 10.96
C HIS A 100 -6.39 48.19 10.98
N ILE A 101 -6.57 46.88 10.85
CA ILE A 101 -7.88 46.23 10.97
C ILE A 101 -8.20 46.09 12.44
N ARG A 102 -9.15 46.90 12.92
CA ARG A 102 -9.56 46.93 14.33
C ARG A 102 -11.02 46.57 14.53
N ASP A 103 -11.81 46.69 13.47
CA ASP A 103 -13.22 46.36 13.45
C ASP A 103 -13.45 44.88 13.19
N THR A 104 -14.45 44.28 13.85
CA THR A 104 -14.76 42.86 13.73
C THR A 104 -15.23 42.49 12.32
N ASP A 105 -16.03 43.36 11.70
CA ASP A 105 -16.58 43.12 10.36
C ASP A 105 -15.47 43.21 9.32
N GLU A 106 -14.54 44.16 9.43
CA GLU A 106 -13.34 44.25 8.60
C GLU A 106 -12.44 43.03 8.76
N TYR A 107 -12.28 42.53 9.98
CA TYR A 107 -11.51 41.32 10.26
C TYR A 107 -12.13 40.11 9.61
N ASP A 108 -13.43 39.90 9.74
CA ASP A 108 -14.14 38.75 9.18
C ASP A 108 -14.14 38.83 7.64
N ASN A 109 -14.33 40.01 7.07
CA ASN A 109 -14.23 40.19 5.60
C ASN A 109 -12.82 39.88 5.07
N PHE A 110 -11.78 40.34 5.75
CA PHE A 110 -10.39 40.08 5.38
C PHE A 110 -10.09 38.56 5.46
N LYS A 111 -10.47 37.91 6.56
CA LYS A 111 -10.29 36.48 6.76
C LYS A 111 -11.05 35.66 5.71
N ASN A 112 -12.33 35.99 5.48
CA ASN A 112 -13.16 35.33 4.50
C ASN A 112 -12.61 35.49 3.07
N GLY A 113 -12.04 36.66 2.74
CA GLY A 113 -11.36 36.90 1.47
C GLY A 113 -10.15 35.99 1.27
N LEU A 114 -9.35 35.77 2.33
CA LEU A 114 -8.21 34.85 2.28
C LEU A 114 -8.64 33.40 2.15
N HIS A 115 -9.69 32.98 2.85
CA HIS A 115 -10.24 31.64 2.70
C HIS A 115 -10.84 31.41 1.31
N HIS A 116 -11.53 32.41 0.76
CA HIS A 116 -12.08 32.35 -0.58
C HIS A 116 -10.96 32.26 -1.64
N LYS A 117 -9.89 33.05 -1.50
CA LYS A 117 -8.72 32.95 -2.37
C LYS A 117 -8.11 31.54 -2.35
N ALA A 118 -7.89 30.97 -1.16
CA ALA A 118 -7.40 29.62 -1.02
C ALA A 118 -8.33 28.58 -1.68
N TYR A 119 -9.65 28.78 -1.52
CA TYR A 119 -10.64 27.93 -2.18
C TYR A 119 -10.52 27.96 -3.71
N LEU A 120 -10.37 29.13 -4.33
CA LEU A 120 -10.18 29.27 -5.76
C LEU A 120 -8.89 28.57 -6.25
N GLU A 121 -7.78 28.73 -5.51
CA GLU A 121 -6.52 28.06 -5.80
C GLU A 121 -6.67 26.51 -5.74
N GLN A 122 -7.47 26.00 -4.80
CA GLN A 122 -7.72 24.55 -4.71
C GLN A 122 -8.65 24.04 -5.82
N LEU A 123 -9.61 24.83 -6.28
CA LEU A 123 -10.42 24.50 -7.45
C LEU A 123 -9.56 24.37 -8.71
N ASP A 124 -8.61 25.30 -8.92
CA ASP A 124 -7.69 25.23 -10.05
C ASP A 124 -6.72 24.02 -9.92
N THR A 125 -6.29 23.68 -8.71
CA THR A 125 -5.50 22.47 -8.43
C THR A 125 -6.29 21.21 -8.76
N ALA A 126 -7.53 21.12 -8.31
CA ALA A 126 -8.41 19.98 -8.58
C ALA A 126 -8.65 19.82 -10.09
N LYS A 127 -8.89 20.91 -10.81
CA LYS A 127 -9.00 20.94 -12.27
C LYS A 127 -7.74 20.39 -12.94
N GLY A 128 -6.55 20.76 -12.45
CA GLY A 128 -5.27 20.23 -12.93
C GLY A 128 -5.13 18.73 -12.72
N LEU A 129 -5.52 18.23 -11.53
CA LEU A 129 -5.49 16.79 -11.21
C LEU A 129 -6.45 15.99 -12.10
N LEU A 130 -7.66 16.49 -12.36
CA LEU A 130 -8.62 15.83 -13.25
C LEU A 130 -8.10 15.78 -14.69
N LYS A 131 -7.47 16.86 -15.20
CA LYS A 131 -6.82 16.86 -16.51
C LYS A 131 -5.68 15.84 -16.58
N ALA A 132 -4.82 15.79 -15.56
CA ALA A 132 -3.77 14.79 -15.49
C ALA A 132 -4.34 13.36 -15.49
N GLY A 133 -5.52 13.15 -14.90
CA GLY A 133 -6.25 11.90 -14.97
C GLY A 133 -6.68 11.55 -16.39
N ILE A 134 -7.23 12.49 -17.14
CA ILE A 134 -7.58 12.30 -18.56
C ILE A 134 -6.33 11.94 -19.37
N ASP A 135 -5.26 12.74 -19.24
CA ASP A 135 -3.99 12.49 -19.93
C ASP A 135 -3.43 11.09 -19.66
N ALA A 136 -3.57 10.61 -18.40
CA ALA A 136 -3.14 9.28 -18.03
C ALA A 136 -3.98 8.18 -18.71
N ILE A 137 -5.30 8.34 -18.76
CA ILE A 137 -6.21 7.42 -19.45
C ILE A 137 -5.90 7.36 -20.94
N GLU A 138 -5.71 8.52 -21.57
CA GLU A 138 -5.42 8.60 -23.01
C GLU A 138 -4.08 7.96 -23.40
N ARG A 139 -3.05 8.14 -22.56
CA ARG A 139 -1.70 7.60 -22.83
C ARG A 139 -1.56 6.12 -22.51
N TYR A 140 -2.18 5.65 -21.43
CA TYR A 140 -1.91 4.32 -20.89
C TYR A 140 -3.11 3.37 -20.96
N GLY A 141 -4.30 3.89 -21.27
CA GLY A 141 -5.56 3.14 -21.24
C GLY A 141 -6.07 2.88 -19.83
N MET A 142 -7.37 2.53 -19.72
CA MET A 142 -8.01 2.26 -18.44
C MET A 142 -7.36 1.09 -17.67
N ASP A 143 -6.98 0.02 -18.36
CA ASP A 143 -6.41 -1.18 -17.75
C ASP A 143 -5.11 -0.89 -16.97
N LYS A 144 -4.25 -0.02 -17.50
CA LYS A 144 -3.00 0.36 -16.83
C LYS A 144 -3.19 1.40 -15.73
N VAL A 145 -4.19 2.24 -15.85
CA VAL A 145 -4.56 3.22 -14.81
C VAL A 145 -5.18 2.50 -13.60
N TYR A 146 -5.88 1.37 -13.84
CA TYR A 146 -6.34 0.43 -12.80
C TYR A 146 -5.21 -0.43 -12.22
N GLU A 147 -4.16 -0.69 -13.01
CA GLU A 147 -2.97 -1.44 -12.58
C GLU A 147 -2.01 -0.62 -11.70
N GLU A 148 -2.28 0.64 -11.39
CA GLU A 148 -1.76 1.22 -10.15
C GLU A 148 -2.29 0.34 -9.00
N LYS A 149 -1.52 -0.74 -8.75
CA LYS A 149 -1.76 -1.82 -7.82
C LYS A 149 -2.53 -1.33 -6.63
N ASP A 150 -3.55 -2.05 -6.25
CA ASP A 150 -4.22 -1.93 -4.97
C ASP A 150 -3.16 -1.97 -3.85
N THR A 151 -2.44 -0.85 -3.71
CA THR A 151 -1.33 -0.71 -2.76
C THR A 151 -1.80 -0.96 -1.34
N SER A 152 -3.11 -0.85 -1.06
CA SER A 152 -3.68 -1.17 0.24
C SER A 152 -3.66 -2.68 0.51
N LYS A 153 -3.94 -3.51 -0.50
CA LYS A 153 -3.81 -4.98 -0.39
C LYS A 153 -2.35 -5.39 -0.35
N ASP A 154 -1.50 -4.73 -1.12
CA ASP A 154 -0.07 -5.01 -1.13
C ASP A 154 0.59 -4.57 0.17
N VAL A 155 0.21 -3.42 0.74
CA VAL A 155 0.62 -3.00 2.09
C VAL A 155 0.13 -3.99 3.14
N GLY A 156 -1.14 -4.42 3.08
CA GLY A 156 -1.67 -5.44 3.98
C GLY A 156 -0.92 -6.76 3.91
N LYS A 157 -0.60 -7.25 2.71
CA LYS A 157 0.21 -8.46 2.51
C LYS A 157 1.64 -8.27 2.98
N THR A 158 2.24 -7.11 2.71
CA THR A 158 3.60 -6.79 3.18
C THR A 158 3.66 -6.77 4.71
N ILE A 159 2.70 -6.14 5.38
CA ILE A 159 2.58 -6.16 6.85
C ILE A 159 2.43 -7.60 7.36
N THR A 160 1.58 -8.40 6.71
CA THR A 160 1.42 -9.83 7.05
C THR A 160 2.73 -10.59 6.88
N LEU A 161 3.47 -10.39 5.79
CA LEU A 161 4.77 -11.02 5.56
C LEU A 161 5.78 -10.66 6.65
N ILE A 162 5.84 -9.38 7.03
CA ILE A 162 6.69 -8.87 8.11
C ILE A 162 6.30 -9.53 9.45
N ASP A 163 5.00 -9.62 9.77
CA ASP A 163 4.52 -10.26 11.00
C ASP A 163 4.88 -11.76 11.03
N LEU A 164 4.73 -12.48 9.92
CA LEU A 164 5.12 -13.88 9.80
C LEU A 164 6.62 -14.05 10.05
N ALA A 165 7.44 -13.20 9.46
CA ALA A 165 8.88 -13.23 9.64
C ALA A 165 9.28 -12.90 11.10
N GLN A 166 8.78 -11.81 11.67
CA GLN A 166 9.18 -11.35 13.01
C GLN A 166 8.59 -12.17 14.15
N ASN A 167 7.31 -12.54 14.05
CA ASN A 167 6.55 -13.07 15.18
C ASN A 167 6.29 -14.57 15.11
N LYS A 168 6.34 -15.18 13.91
CA LYS A 168 6.07 -16.61 13.73
C LYS A 168 7.34 -17.42 13.53
N LEU A 169 8.26 -16.98 12.68
CA LEU A 169 9.49 -17.74 12.39
C LEU A 169 10.26 -18.10 13.66
N ARG A 170 10.52 -17.14 14.55
CA ARG A 170 11.24 -17.42 15.80
C ARG A 170 10.58 -18.53 16.62
N LYS A 171 9.26 -18.59 16.65
CA LYS A 171 8.50 -19.58 17.41
C LYS A 171 8.57 -20.99 16.82
N THR A 172 8.86 -21.11 15.53
CA THR A 172 9.04 -22.41 14.86
C THR A 172 10.45 -22.96 15.02
N MET A 173 11.43 -22.09 15.30
CA MET A 173 12.83 -22.45 15.52
C MET A 173 13.03 -22.97 16.95
N ARG A 174 12.93 -24.30 17.14
CA ARG A 174 13.09 -24.94 18.45
C ARG A 174 14.56 -25.15 18.85
N THR A 175 15.43 -25.22 17.87
CA THR A 175 16.88 -25.44 18.03
C THR A 175 17.63 -24.33 17.31
N THR A 176 18.85 -24.06 17.72
CA THR A 176 19.75 -23.12 17.07
C THR A 176 20.05 -23.58 15.63
N PRO A 177 19.76 -22.79 14.58
CA PRO A 177 20.01 -23.17 13.20
C PRO A 177 21.50 -23.30 12.93
N GLN A 178 21.86 -24.30 12.15
CA GLN A 178 23.25 -24.57 11.77
C GLN A 178 23.67 -23.74 10.57
N ASP A 179 22.74 -23.51 9.63
CA ASP A 179 22.97 -22.79 8.40
C ASP A 179 21.75 -21.94 7.98
N GLU A 180 21.90 -21.15 6.92
CA GLU A 180 20.84 -20.31 6.38
C GLU A 180 19.68 -21.14 5.82
N LYS A 181 19.97 -22.31 5.28
CA LYS A 181 18.97 -23.21 4.69
C LYS A 181 17.95 -23.68 5.73
N GLU A 182 18.38 -23.99 6.96
CA GLU A 182 17.44 -24.34 8.04
C GLU A 182 16.49 -23.18 8.36
N VAL A 183 16.98 -21.94 8.30
CA VAL A 183 16.13 -20.74 8.50
C VAL A 183 15.16 -20.57 7.34
N GLN A 184 15.63 -20.75 6.10
CA GLN A 184 14.78 -20.71 4.90
C GLN A 184 13.69 -21.79 4.94
N ASP A 185 14.04 -23.04 5.29
CA ASP A 185 13.08 -24.15 5.35
C ASP A 185 12.01 -23.89 6.41
N LYS A 186 12.39 -23.34 7.58
CA LYS A 186 11.43 -22.96 8.61
C LYS A 186 10.55 -21.76 8.21
N PHE A 187 11.09 -20.81 7.47
CA PHE A 187 10.30 -19.72 6.98
C PHE A 187 9.31 -20.19 5.90
N GLU A 188 9.71 -21.12 5.06
CA GLU A 188 8.82 -21.80 4.10
C GLU A 188 7.67 -22.53 4.80
N ASP A 189 7.95 -23.28 5.89
CA ASP A 189 6.93 -23.91 6.71
C ASP A 189 5.90 -22.88 7.22
N VAL A 190 6.37 -21.71 7.67
CA VAL A 190 5.50 -20.61 8.15
C VAL A 190 4.63 -20.07 7.02
N LEU A 191 5.20 -19.78 5.84
CA LEU A 191 4.47 -19.26 4.69
C LEU A 191 3.40 -20.25 4.21
N THR A 192 3.77 -21.53 4.13
CA THR A 192 2.88 -22.62 3.71
C THR A 192 1.71 -22.81 4.69
N SER A 193 1.98 -22.69 6.00
CA SER A 193 0.95 -22.86 7.04
C SER A 193 -0.21 -21.87 6.95
N VAL A 194 -0.01 -20.73 6.28
CA VAL A 194 -1.02 -19.67 6.09
C VAL A 194 -1.38 -19.45 4.61
N ASP A 195 -0.98 -20.36 3.72
CA ASP A 195 -1.20 -20.26 2.27
C ASP A 195 -0.72 -18.94 1.65
N PHE A 196 0.39 -18.39 2.16
CA PHE A 196 1.00 -17.19 1.60
C PHE A 196 1.72 -17.52 0.31
N LYS A 197 1.37 -16.88 -0.81
CA LYS A 197 1.93 -17.19 -2.13
C LYS A 197 3.35 -16.65 -2.27
N TYR A 198 4.28 -17.54 -2.63
CA TYR A 198 5.70 -17.25 -2.84
C TYR A 198 6.30 -18.13 -3.95
N LEU A 199 7.47 -17.74 -4.42
CA LEU A 199 8.37 -18.58 -5.22
C LEU A 199 9.70 -18.66 -4.46
N ARG A 200 10.21 -19.88 -4.26
CA ARG A 200 11.49 -20.10 -3.58
C ARG A 200 12.57 -20.40 -4.61
N GLU A 201 13.64 -19.62 -4.63
CA GLU A 201 14.82 -19.82 -5.50
C GLU A 201 14.51 -20.07 -6.99
N GLN A 202 13.40 -19.58 -7.52
CA GLN A 202 13.02 -19.80 -8.92
C GLN A 202 13.47 -18.69 -9.85
N GLU A 203 13.68 -17.50 -9.30
CA GLU A 203 13.97 -16.30 -10.07
C GLU A 203 15.48 -16.04 -10.12
N THR A 204 16.03 -15.94 -11.31
CA THR A 204 17.43 -15.57 -11.51
C THR A 204 17.52 -14.16 -12.08
N ILE A 205 18.33 -13.32 -11.46
CA ILE A 205 18.59 -11.93 -11.85
C ILE A 205 20.05 -11.86 -12.30
N THR A 206 20.27 -11.45 -13.55
CA THR A 206 21.63 -11.20 -14.03
C THR A 206 21.97 -9.73 -13.85
N TYR A 207 22.99 -9.46 -13.05
CA TYR A 207 23.51 -8.12 -12.86
C TYR A 207 25.02 -8.10 -13.12
N SER A 208 25.45 -7.29 -14.12
CA SER A 208 26.79 -7.37 -14.65
C SER A 208 27.13 -8.79 -15.13
N SER A 209 28.17 -9.42 -14.64
CA SER A 209 28.60 -10.78 -14.98
C SER A 209 28.18 -11.85 -13.97
N LYS A 210 27.43 -11.48 -12.94
CA LYS A 210 26.96 -12.38 -11.89
C LYS A 210 25.48 -12.69 -12.03
N SER A 211 25.10 -13.87 -11.56
CA SER A 211 23.71 -14.28 -11.40
C SER A 211 23.36 -14.27 -9.92
N TYR A 212 22.26 -13.61 -9.57
CA TYR A 212 21.72 -13.51 -8.24
C TYR A 212 20.38 -14.22 -8.18
N LYS A 213 20.08 -14.82 -7.06
CA LYS A 213 18.85 -15.58 -6.88
C LYS A 213 18.31 -15.31 -5.47
N PRO A 214 17.22 -14.52 -5.35
CA PRO A 214 16.60 -14.30 -4.06
C PRO A 214 16.08 -15.61 -3.45
N ASP A 215 16.20 -15.78 -2.14
CA ASP A 215 15.67 -16.94 -1.44
C ASP A 215 14.18 -17.09 -1.65
N PHE A 216 13.44 -15.98 -1.54
CA PHE A 216 12.00 -15.93 -1.79
C PHE A 216 11.63 -14.72 -2.63
N THR A 217 10.65 -14.89 -3.51
CA THR A 217 10.00 -13.80 -4.21
C THR A 217 8.50 -13.87 -4.01
N PHE A 218 7.87 -12.70 -3.93
CA PHE A 218 6.44 -12.56 -3.71
C PHE A 218 5.82 -11.73 -4.85
N PRO A 219 5.46 -12.37 -5.98
CA PRO A 219 4.95 -11.65 -7.15
C PRO A 219 3.71 -10.80 -6.88
N GLY A 220 2.88 -11.23 -5.91
CA GLY A 220 1.67 -10.51 -5.51
C GLY A 220 1.91 -9.19 -4.77
N ILE A 221 3.15 -8.85 -4.40
CA ILE A 221 3.56 -7.61 -3.72
C ILE A 221 4.90 -7.07 -4.26
N ASP A 222 5.37 -7.58 -5.40
CA ASP A 222 6.64 -7.20 -6.07
C ASP A 222 7.83 -7.09 -5.10
N THR A 223 8.00 -8.11 -4.27
CA THR A 223 8.99 -8.11 -3.20
C THR A 223 9.95 -9.28 -3.37
N ALA A 224 11.25 -9.02 -3.26
CA ALA A 224 12.27 -10.02 -3.03
C ALA A 224 12.61 -10.10 -1.55
N LEU A 225 12.85 -11.30 -1.02
CA LEU A 225 13.29 -11.51 0.34
C LEU A 225 14.52 -12.40 0.35
N GLU A 226 15.53 -11.96 1.08
CA GLU A 226 16.80 -12.67 1.30
C GLU A 226 16.98 -12.97 2.77
N ILE A 227 17.44 -14.18 3.10
CA ILE A 227 17.70 -14.62 4.47
C ILE A 227 19.21 -14.66 4.70
N LYS A 228 19.64 -14.13 5.83
CA LYS A 228 21.03 -14.20 6.28
C LYS A 228 21.09 -14.75 7.71
N LEU A 229 22.10 -15.54 8.00
CA LEU A 229 22.35 -16.07 9.34
C LEU A 229 23.59 -15.45 9.96
N CYS A 230 23.43 -14.74 11.07
CA CYS A 230 24.51 -14.21 11.87
C CYS A 230 24.84 -15.18 13.03
N ASN A 231 25.66 -16.18 12.74
CA ASN A 231 25.96 -17.32 13.65
C ASN A 231 27.31 -17.26 14.34
N ARG A 232 28.14 -16.24 14.07
CA ARG A 232 29.47 -16.07 14.69
C ARG A 232 29.88 -14.60 14.76
N ALA A 233 30.79 -14.32 15.67
CA ALA A 233 31.38 -12.99 15.76
C ALA A 233 32.09 -12.59 14.45
N GLY A 234 31.89 -11.34 14.01
CA GLY A 234 32.45 -10.81 12.78
C GLY A 234 31.62 -11.07 11.51
N ARG A 235 30.64 -12.00 11.53
CA ARG A 235 29.76 -12.29 10.40
C ARG A 235 28.90 -11.08 9.99
N GLU A 236 28.63 -10.19 10.94
CA GLU A 236 27.92 -8.92 10.71
C GLU A 236 28.49 -8.12 9.53
N LYS A 237 29.82 -8.01 9.42
CA LYS A 237 30.48 -7.26 8.33
C LYS A 237 30.28 -7.94 6.98
N ASP A 238 30.36 -9.26 6.96
CA ASP A 238 30.19 -10.03 5.73
C ASP A 238 28.73 -9.88 5.24
N ILE A 239 27.76 -9.98 6.16
CA ILE A 239 26.33 -9.81 5.86
C ILE A 239 26.06 -8.41 5.28
N ILE A 240 26.63 -7.35 5.84
CA ILE A 240 26.48 -5.98 5.30
C ILE A 240 27.00 -5.92 3.84
N ALA A 241 28.13 -6.53 3.57
CA ALA A 241 28.70 -6.54 2.22
C ALA A 241 27.81 -7.34 1.24
N GLU A 242 27.32 -8.50 1.65
CA GLU A 242 26.40 -9.34 0.88
C GLU A 242 25.09 -8.59 0.58
N ILE A 243 24.47 -7.98 1.60
CA ILE A 243 23.24 -7.19 1.47
C ILE A 243 23.43 -6.06 0.45
N ASN A 244 24.54 -5.31 0.51
CA ASN A 244 24.79 -4.24 -0.44
C ASN A 244 24.94 -4.74 -1.88
N ASP A 245 25.59 -5.89 -2.09
CA ASP A 245 25.73 -6.52 -3.41
C ASP A 245 24.35 -7.00 -3.92
N ASP A 246 23.55 -7.65 -3.06
CA ASP A 246 22.21 -8.13 -3.36
C ASP A 246 21.24 -6.98 -3.72
N ILE A 247 21.29 -5.84 -3.00
CA ILE A 247 20.44 -4.68 -3.27
C ILE A 247 20.68 -4.16 -4.70
N LEU A 248 21.93 -4.07 -5.15
CA LEU A 248 22.26 -3.59 -6.49
C LEU A 248 21.63 -4.46 -7.57
N ALA A 249 21.63 -5.78 -7.37
CA ALA A 249 21.06 -6.72 -8.31
C ALA A 249 19.52 -6.76 -8.23
N TYR A 250 18.97 -6.87 -7.01
CA TYR A 250 17.54 -7.08 -6.82
C TYR A 250 16.70 -5.87 -7.21
N LYS A 251 17.20 -4.65 -7.00
CA LYS A 251 16.53 -3.40 -7.42
C LYS A 251 16.31 -3.29 -8.93
N THR A 252 17.04 -4.04 -9.72
CA THR A 252 16.81 -4.07 -11.18
C THR A 252 15.48 -4.72 -11.56
N LYS A 253 14.91 -5.55 -10.67
CA LYS A 253 13.69 -6.31 -10.93
C LYS A 253 12.58 -6.08 -9.89
N TYR A 254 12.94 -5.89 -8.61
CA TYR A 254 12.01 -5.76 -7.50
C TYR A 254 12.07 -4.37 -6.89
N PRO A 255 10.94 -3.64 -6.82
CA PRO A 255 10.91 -2.34 -6.15
C PRO A 255 11.08 -2.47 -4.63
N ASN A 256 10.61 -3.57 -4.02
CA ASN A 256 10.66 -3.79 -2.58
C ASN A 256 11.62 -4.94 -2.27
N ILE A 257 12.49 -4.74 -1.28
CA ILE A 257 13.45 -5.76 -0.84
C ILE A 257 13.36 -5.90 0.67
N ILE A 258 13.31 -7.14 1.16
CA ILE A 258 13.32 -7.45 2.57
C ILE A 258 14.54 -8.34 2.86
N PHE A 259 15.37 -7.92 3.78
CA PHE A 259 16.43 -8.76 4.35
C PHE A 259 16.00 -9.26 5.72
N LEU A 260 15.92 -10.59 5.86
CA LEU A 260 15.63 -11.25 7.11
C LEU A 260 16.95 -11.77 7.68
N VAL A 261 17.46 -11.11 8.72
CA VAL A 261 18.70 -11.50 9.39
C VAL A 261 18.36 -12.25 10.67
N TYR A 262 18.65 -13.53 10.68
CA TYR A 262 18.51 -14.37 11.88
C TYR A 262 19.79 -14.29 12.71
N ASP A 263 19.71 -13.66 13.90
CA ASP A 263 20.87 -13.35 14.74
C ASP A 263 20.95 -14.27 15.97
N LEU A 264 22.06 -14.96 16.09
CA LEU A 264 22.41 -15.78 17.28
C LEU A 264 23.11 -14.96 18.37
N GLY A 265 22.89 -13.63 18.41
CA GLY A 265 23.44 -12.74 19.43
C GLY A 265 24.79 -12.12 19.04
N HIS A 266 25.11 -12.06 17.76
CA HIS A 266 26.39 -11.55 17.27
C HIS A 266 26.33 -10.15 16.64
N ILE A 267 25.12 -9.61 16.39
CA ILE A 267 24.93 -8.22 15.98
C ILE A 267 25.00 -7.33 17.22
N ARG A 268 25.95 -6.41 17.25
CA ARG A 268 26.23 -5.57 18.41
C ARG A 268 25.27 -4.39 18.54
N ASP A 269 25.04 -3.71 17.43
CA ASP A 269 24.20 -2.50 17.36
C ASP A 269 23.17 -2.67 16.25
N ILE A 270 21.98 -3.10 16.65
CA ILE A 270 20.89 -3.39 15.72
C ILE A 270 20.37 -2.12 15.03
N ASP A 271 20.28 -1.02 15.77
CA ASP A 271 19.74 0.23 15.23
C ASP A 271 20.65 0.78 14.16
N ARG A 272 21.95 0.78 14.42
CA ARG A 272 22.95 1.20 13.44
C ARG A 272 22.98 0.28 12.23
N PHE A 273 22.97 -1.04 12.44
CA PHE A 273 22.93 -2.02 11.35
C PHE A 273 21.75 -1.79 10.41
N LYS A 274 20.56 -1.55 10.96
CA LYS A 274 19.35 -1.29 10.18
C LYS A 274 19.39 0.06 9.47
N THR A 275 19.73 1.13 10.19
CA THR A 275 19.64 2.50 9.71
C THR A 275 20.46 2.70 8.43
N ASP A 276 21.67 2.18 8.38
CA ASP A 276 22.56 2.34 7.23
C ASP A 276 22.02 1.61 5.98
N ILE A 277 21.39 0.44 6.15
CA ILE A 277 20.82 -0.35 5.05
C ILE A 277 19.46 0.20 4.62
N GLU A 278 18.58 0.50 5.58
CA GLU A 278 17.23 1.04 5.34
C GLU A 278 17.23 2.49 4.85
N SER A 279 18.39 3.17 4.83
CA SER A 279 18.54 4.47 4.14
C SER A 279 18.29 4.35 2.63
N GLN A 280 18.36 3.15 2.08
CA GLN A 280 18.02 2.88 0.69
C GLN A 280 16.51 2.75 0.51
N ASP A 281 15.97 3.42 -0.50
CA ASP A 281 14.52 3.42 -0.77
C ASP A 281 13.96 2.00 -0.88
N ARG A 282 12.83 1.74 -0.17
CA ARG A 282 12.08 0.48 -0.18
C ARG A 282 12.90 -0.77 0.17
N VAL A 283 13.89 -0.61 1.04
CA VAL A 283 14.63 -1.71 1.66
C VAL A 283 14.23 -1.80 3.12
N ILE A 284 13.89 -3.00 3.59
CA ILE A 284 13.48 -3.29 4.96
C ILE A 284 14.43 -4.36 5.52
N VAL A 285 14.90 -4.16 6.74
CA VAL A 285 15.72 -5.15 7.46
C VAL A 285 14.98 -5.65 8.69
N LEU A 286 14.73 -6.95 8.73
CA LEU A 286 14.11 -7.65 9.85
C LEU A 286 15.18 -8.44 10.60
N ILE A 287 15.47 -8.06 11.84
CA ILE A 287 16.41 -8.79 12.69
C ILE A 287 15.63 -9.62 13.69
N ILE A 288 15.85 -10.94 13.65
CA ILE A 288 15.19 -11.91 14.50
C ILE A 288 16.25 -12.56 15.41
N LYS A 289 16.16 -12.28 16.70
CA LYS A 289 17.04 -12.91 17.69
C LYS A 289 16.56 -14.31 18.05
N HIS A 290 17.52 -15.25 18.13
CA HIS A 290 17.25 -16.64 18.52
C HIS A 290 16.78 -16.79 19.97
#